data_1201cc37cfa99a4bbe413058080a3afa
#
_entry.id   1201cc37cfa99a4bbe413058080a3afa
#
_cell.length_a   1.000
_cell.length_b   1.000
_cell.length_c   1.000
_cell.angle_alpha   90.00
_cell.angle_beta   90.00
_cell.angle_gamma   90.00
#
_symmetry.space_group_name_H-M   'P 1'
#
loop_
_entity.id
_entity.type
_entity.pdbx_description
1 polymer ?
#
loop_
_entity_poly.entity_id
_entity_poly.type
_entity_poly.pdbx_seq_one_letter_code
_entity_poly.pdbx_strand_id
1 'polypeptide(L)'
;MKNIYYLLCLLFPLSVMGQEPTGKSQWVYSDANGKLVYKTTKRGDRIIDFSHAGYKGGGVTLPYVPAKLTVHPLGENEDCTDYIQKAIDMVSALPKDADGFRGAVLLAPGRYVCNRSLQIMTDGVVLRGSGSDPSGSVIVMTGDKH
;
A
#
# COMPACT_ATOMS: atom_id res chain seq x y z
N MET A 1 -65.38 14.77 -2.26
CA MET A 1 -64.27 15.36 -3.03
C MET A 1 -63.06 15.60 -2.13
N LYS A 2 -62.61 14.61 -1.34
CA LYS A 2 -61.43 14.76 -0.41
C LYS A 2 -60.27 13.78 -0.68
N ASN A 3 -60.35 12.91 -1.67
CA ASN A 3 -59.38 11.83 -1.86
C ASN A 3 -58.48 12.00 -3.10
N ILE A 4 -58.53 13.15 -3.78
CA ILE A 4 -57.78 13.37 -5.01
C ILE A 4 -56.36 13.95 -4.73
N TYR A 5 -56.11 14.51 -3.56
CA TYR A 5 -54.85 15.14 -3.21
C TYR A 5 -53.75 14.17 -2.73
N TYR A 6 -54.13 12.94 -2.34
CA TYR A 6 -53.16 11.95 -1.89
C TYR A 6 -52.50 11.15 -3.04
N LEU A 7 -53.04 11.23 -4.24
CA LEU A 7 -52.52 10.49 -5.40
C LEU A 7 -51.43 11.26 -6.16
N LEU A 8 -51.26 12.58 -5.89
CA LEU A 8 -50.31 13.42 -6.60
C LEU A 8 -48.93 13.45 -5.97
N CYS A 9 -48.76 12.97 -4.73
CA CYS A 9 -47.46 12.94 -4.03
C CYS A 9 -46.60 11.71 -4.29
N LEU A 10 -47.10 10.70 -5.05
CA LEU A 10 -46.42 9.42 -5.24
C LEU A 10 -45.68 9.31 -6.58
N LEU A 11 -45.60 10.38 -7.36
CA LEU A 11 -45.02 10.36 -8.72
C LEU A 11 -43.83 11.33 -8.89
N PHE A 12 -43.14 11.72 -7.79
CA PHE A 12 -41.84 12.35 -7.94
C PHE A 12 -40.75 11.28 -7.78
N PRO A 13 -40.15 10.76 -8.89
CA PRO A 13 -38.93 10.03 -8.77
C PRO A 13 -37.86 11.02 -8.30
N LEU A 14 -37.37 10.86 -7.07
CA LEU A 14 -36.10 11.47 -6.67
C LEU A 14 -35.01 10.88 -7.56
N SER A 15 -34.80 11.50 -8.71
CA SER A 15 -33.58 11.31 -9.47
C SER A 15 -32.46 11.95 -8.67
N VAL A 16 -31.87 11.21 -7.74
CA VAL A 16 -30.54 11.53 -7.22
C VAL A 16 -29.60 11.33 -8.39
N MET A 17 -29.45 12.33 -9.21
CA MET A 17 -28.35 12.43 -10.14
C MET A 17 -27.07 12.57 -9.29
N GLY A 18 -26.39 11.46 -9.08
CA GLY A 18 -25.01 11.48 -8.66
C GLY A 18 -24.26 12.32 -9.69
N GLN A 19 -23.80 13.50 -9.29
CA GLN A 19 -22.89 14.28 -10.10
C GLN A 19 -21.59 13.48 -10.18
N GLU A 20 -21.35 12.86 -11.32
CA GLU A 20 -20.00 12.40 -11.67
C GLU A 20 -19.05 13.58 -11.52
N PRO A 21 -17.91 13.44 -10.83
CA PRO A 21 -16.95 14.50 -10.69
C PRO A 21 -16.43 14.89 -12.07
N THR A 22 -17.00 15.93 -12.66
CA THR A 22 -16.67 16.44 -14.01
C THR A 22 -15.34 17.21 -14.04
N GLY A 23 -14.52 17.12 -13.00
CA GLY A 23 -13.21 17.74 -12.93
C GLY A 23 -12.18 17.04 -13.80
N LYS A 24 -12.23 17.23 -15.12
CA LYS A 24 -11.12 16.83 -16.00
C LYS A 24 -9.93 17.76 -15.77
N SER A 25 -8.80 17.20 -15.35
CA SER A 25 -7.56 17.96 -15.25
C SER A 25 -7.14 18.49 -16.63
N GLN A 26 -6.72 19.75 -16.70
CA GLN A 26 -6.17 20.34 -17.91
C GLN A 26 -4.70 19.97 -18.12
N TRP A 27 -4.04 19.44 -17.10
CA TRP A 27 -2.61 19.13 -17.10
C TRP A 27 -2.30 17.64 -17.28
N VAL A 28 -3.17 16.77 -16.75
CA VAL A 28 -3.10 15.32 -16.91
C VAL A 28 -4.49 14.82 -17.25
N TYR A 29 -4.62 14.12 -18.37
CA TYR A 29 -5.90 13.58 -18.82
C TYR A 29 -5.67 12.32 -19.65
N SER A 30 -6.68 11.49 -19.78
CA SER A 30 -6.63 10.31 -20.65
C SER A 30 -6.94 10.71 -22.09
N ASP A 31 -6.14 10.22 -23.04
CA ASP A 31 -6.45 10.30 -24.47
C ASP A 31 -7.59 9.33 -24.86
N ALA A 32 -7.92 9.30 -26.16
CA ALA A 32 -8.97 8.43 -26.69
C ALA A 32 -8.69 6.93 -26.50
N ASN A 33 -7.44 6.54 -26.25
CA ASN A 33 -7.00 5.16 -26.03
C ASN A 33 -6.85 4.85 -24.52
N GLY A 34 -7.21 5.77 -23.64
CA GLY A 34 -7.07 5.62 -22.19
C GLY A 34 -5.66 5.87 -21.65
N LYS A 35 -4.70 6.29 -22.50
CA LYS A 35 -3.34 6.60 -22.09
C LYS A 35 -3.29 7.98 -21.43
N LEU A 36 -2.56 8.11 -20.32
CA LEU A 36 -2.35 9.38 -19.64
C LEU A 36 -1.45 10.30 -20.48
N VAL A 37 -1.92 11.51 -20.70
CA VAL A 37 -1.20 12.59 -21.40
C VAL A 37 -0.85 13.67 -20.36
N TYR A 38 0.43 14.02 -20.29
CA TYR A 38 0.97 15.05 -19.42
C TYR A 38 1.31 16.28 -20.25
N LYS A 39 0.56 17.38 -20.07
CA LYS A 39 0.86 18.65 -20.72
C LYS A 39 2.14 19.27 -20.18
N THR A 40 2.88 19.91 -21.05
CA THR A 40 4.09 20.66 -20.72
C THR A 40 3.82 22.14 -20.86
N THR A 41 4.34 22.96 -19.94
CA THR A 41 4.31 24.42 -20.03
C THR A 41 5.27 24.91 -21.12
N LYS A 42 5.20 26.19 -21.46
CA LYS A 42 6.17 26.82 -22.39
C LYS A 42 7.62 26.79 -21.87
N ARG A 43 7.82 26.60 -20.57
CA ARG A 43 9.13 26.48 -19.91
C ARG A 43 9.63 25.05 -19.82
N GLY A 44 8.83 24.06 -20.25
CA GLY A 44 9.17 22.65 -20.14
C GLY A 44 8.70 21.96 -18.87
N ASP A 45 8.07 22.70 -17.94
CA ASP A 45 7.56 22.10 -16.69
C ASP A 45 6.37 21.21 -16.98
N ARG A 46 6.27 20.08 -16.30
CA ARG A 46 5.14 19.15 -16.35
C ARG A 46 4.89 18.53 -14.99
N ILE A 47 3.68 18.04 -14.77
CA ILE A 47 3.39 17.21 -13.60
C ILE A 47 4.22 15.93 -13.72
N ILE A 48 4.86 15.52 -12.63
CA ILE A 48 5.69 14.31 -12.60
C ILE A 48 4.81 13.08 -12.86
N ASP A 49 5.29 12.23 -13.76
CA ASP A 49 4.65 10.95 -14.06
C ASP A 49 5.14 9.89 -13.05
N PHE A 50 4.25 9.48 -12.15
CA PHE A 50 4.51 8.45 -11.17
C PHE A 50 4.14 7.03 -11.65
N SER A 51 3.66 6.86 -12.88
CA SER A 51 3.29 5.55 -13.43
C SER A 51 4.49 4.59 -13.55
N HIS A 52 5.70 5.12 -13.52
CA HIS A 52 6.95 4.36 -13.49
C HIS A 52 7.57 4.23 -12.09
N ALA A 53 6.85 4.67 -11.04
CA ALA A 53 7.29 4.48 -9.66
C ALA A 53 7.07 3.03 -9.21
N GLY A 54 7.93 2.56 -8.27
CA GLY A 54 7.81 1.24 -7.67
C GLY A 54 8.83 0.24 -8.19
N TYR A 55 8.63 -1.03 -7.84
CA TYR A 55 9.54 -2.11 -8.20
C TYR A 55 9.72 -2.21 -9.72
N LYS A 56 10.98 -2.19 -10.18
CA LYS A 56 11.37 -2.23 -11.61
C LYS A 56 10.64 -1.20 -12.48
N GLY A 57 10.33 -0.02 -11.92
CA GLY A 57 9.65 1.04 -12.65
C GLY A 57 8.12 0.89 -12.71
N GLY A 58 7.54 -0.02 -11.94
CA GLY A 58 6.10 -0.28 -11.90
C GLY A 58 5.61 -1.23 -13.01
N GLY A 59 4.37 -1.65 -12.93
CA GLY A 59 3.71 -2.47 -13.94
C GLY A 59 4.16 -3.94 -14.01
N VAL A 60 5.07 -4.38 -13.11
CA VAL A 60 5.52 -5.76 -13.02
C VAL A 60 5.03 -6.41 -11.72
N THR A 61 4.73 -7.70 -11.78
CA THR A 61 4.35 -8.46 -10.60
C THR A 61 5.52 -8.51 -9.61
N LEU A 62 5.24 -8.23 -8.33
CA LEU A 62 6.22 -8.40 -7.28
C LEU A 62 6.61 -9.88 -7.16
N PRO A 63 7.91 -10.21 -7.08
CA PRO A 63 8.34 -11.58 -6.95
C PRO A 63 7.87 -12.18 -5.62
N TYR A 64 7.47 -13.43 -5.64
CA TYR A 64 7.23 -14.17 -4.41
C TYR A 64 8.57 -14.68 -3.86
N VAL A 65 9.02 -14.09 -2.76
CA VAL A 65 10.25 -14.52 -2.07
C VAL A 65 9.87 -15.45 -0.92
N PRO A 66 10.37 -16.70 -0.88
CA PRO A 66 10.06 -17.65 0.18
C PRO A 66 10.49 -17.15 1.55
N ALA A 67 9.62 -17.33 2.57
CA ALA A 67 9.98 -17.01 3.94
C ALA A 67 11.07 -17.97 4.45
N LYS A 68 12.15 -17.42 4.99
CA LYS A 68 13.21 -18.15 5.69
C LYS A 68 12.98 -18.19 7.18
N LEU A 69 12.37 -17.14 7.71
CA LEU A 69 11.97 -17.03 9.11
C LEU A 69 10.55 -16.50 9.21
N THR A 70 9.79 -17.01 10.17
CA THR A 70 8.50 -16.46 10.57
C THR A 70 8.62 -15.92 11.99
N VAL A 71 8.21 -14.67 12.16
CA VAL A 71 8.17 -13.98 13.45
C VAL A 71 6.74 -13.91 13.90
N HIS A 72 6.48 -14.28 15.15
CA HIS A 72 5.18 -14.13 15.81
C HIS A 72 5.20 -12.92 16.73
N PRO A 73 4.06 -12.24 16.94
CA PRO A 73 4.02 -11.15 17.91
C PRO A 73 4.36 -11.69 19.31
N LEU A 74 5.01 -10.85 20.11
CA LEU A 74 5.22 -11.10 21.53
C LEU A 74 3.92 -10.78 22.31
N GLY A 75 3.99 -10.26 23.52
CA GLY A 75 2.82 -9.77 24.24
C GLY A 75 2.24 -8.47 23.65
N GLU A 76 1.05 -8.10 24.15
CA GLU A 76 0.24 -7.00 23.57
C GLU A 76 0.95 -5.64 23.57
N ASN A 77 1.87 -5.40 24.53
CA ASN A 77 2.64 -4.17 24.66
C ASN A 77 4.17 -4.42 24.73
N GLU A 78 4.61 -5.62 24.39
CA GLU A 78 6.02 -5.96 24.39
C GLU A 78 6.71 -5.39 23.14
N ASP A 79 7.91 -4.84 23.34
CA ASP A 79 8.72 -4.31 22.23
C ASP A 79 9.28 -5.43 21.36
N CYS A 80 8.78 -5.51 20.15
CA CYS A 80 9.20 -6.50 19.16
C CYS A 80 10.41 -6.04 18.32
N THR A 81 10.94 -4.84 18.54
CA THR A 81 11.99 -4.26 17.67
C THR A 81 13.18 -5.18 17.53
N ASP A 82 13.82 -5.55 18.63
CA ASP A 82 15.03 -6.39 18.59
C ASP A 82 14.73 -7.80 18.08
N TYR A 83 13.54 -8.31 18.34
CA TYR A 83 13.14 -9.62 17.86
C TYR A 83 12.98 -9.66 16.34
N ILE A 84 12.33 -8.65 15.76
CA ILE A 84 12.21 -8.51 14.30
C ILE A 84 13.58 -8.19 13.69
N GLN A 85 14.35 -7.29 14.30
CA GLN A 85 15.69 -6.93 13.80
C GLN A 85 16.61 -8.15 13.73
N LYS A 86 16.65 -8.96 14.77
CA LYS A 86 17.42 -10.20 14.78
C LYS A 86 17.03 -11.15 13.65
N ALA A 87 15.73 -11.27 13.35
CA ALA A 87 15.27 -12.10 12.23
C ALA A 87 15.73 -11.52 10.87
N ILE A 88 15.69 -10.20 10.72
CA ILE A 88 16.24 -9.50 9.53
C ILE A 88 17.73 -9.78 9.39
N ASP A 89 18.50 -9.65 10.46
CA ASP A 89 19.96 -9.87 10.45
C ASP A 89 20.32 -11.32 10.12
N MET A 90 19.56 -12.28 10.65
CA MET A 90 19.74 -13.70 10.33
C MET A 90 19.51 -13.99 8.84
N VAL A 91 18.46 -13.43 8.23
CA VAL A 91 18.19 -13.59 6.80
C VAL A 91 19.23 -12.83 5.98
N SER A 92 19.70 -11.68 6.45
CA SER A 92 20.75 -10.89 5.82
C SER A 92 22.08 -11.65 5.69
N ALA A 93 22.36 -12.56 6.60
CA ALA A 93 23.56 -13.41 6.58
C ALA A 93 23.48 -14.58 5.58
N LEU A 94 22.32 -14.91 5.04
CA LEU A 94 22.15 -16.00 4.07
C LEU A 94 22.75 -15.64 2.70
N PRO A 95 23.21 -16.61 1.91
CA PRO A 95 23.58 -16.38 0.52
C PRO A 95 22.35 -15.98 -0.31
N LYS A 96 22.61 -15.24 -1.39
CA LYS A 96 21.57 -14.95 -2.39
C LYS A 96 21.27 -16.17 -3.22
N ASP A 97 20.00 -16.31 -3.61
CA ASP A 97 19.57 -17.24 -4.64
C ASP A 97 19.89 -16.72 -6.06
N ALA A 98 19.47 -17.47 -7.08
CA ALA A 98 19.69 -17.12 -8.49
C ALA A 98 18.97 -15.82 -8.91
N ASP A 99 17.89 -15.45 -8.21
CA ASP A 99 17.11 -14.25 -8.46
C ASP A 99 17.63 -13.04 -7.66
N GLY A 100 18.66 -13.22 -6.84
CA GLY A 100 19.31 -12.20 -6.04
C GLY A 100 18.68 -12.00 -4.66
N PHE A 101 17.77 -12.87 -4.22
CA PHE A 101 17.14 -12.79 -2.90
C PHE A 101 17.85 -13.68 -1.86
N ARG A 102 17.90 -13.22 -0.62
CA ARG A 102 18.35 -13.99 0.55
C ARG A 102 17.19 -14.69 1.24
N GLY A 103 16.00 -14.16 1.07
CA GLY A 103 14.76 -14.68 1.60
C GLY A 103 13.87 -13.62 2.23
N ALA A 104 12.71 -14.04 2.71
CA ALA A 104 11.80 -13.17 3.43
C ALA A 104 11.77 -13.50 4.93
N VAL A 105 11.65 -12.44 5.75
CA VAL A 105 11.15 -12.50 7.12
C VAL A 105 9.64 -12.29 7.04
N LEU A 106 8.86 -13.29 7.40
CA LEU A 106 7.40 -13.23 7.42
C LEU A 106 6.94 -12.86 8.83
N LEU A 107 6.20 -11.77 8.94
CA LEU A 107 5.47 -11.47 10.16
C LEU A 107 4.14 -12.21 10.13
N ALA A 108 3.90 -13.10 11.09
CA ALA A 108 2.62 -13.77 11.28
C ALA A 108 1.51 -12.73 11.59
N PRO A 109 0.22 -13.06 11.43
CA PRO A 109 -0.85 -12.17 11.83
C PRO A 109 -0.71 -11.72 13.30
N GLY A 110 -0.96 -10.44 13.56
CA GLY A 110 -0.93 -9.87 14.89
C GLY A 110 -0.28 -8.49 14.98
N ARG A 111 -0.21 -7.95 16.19
CA ARG A 111 0.27 -6.59 16.47
C ARG A 111 1.70 -6.63 17.00
N TYR A 112 2.58 -5.90 16.36
CA TYR A 112 4.00 -5.77 16.72
C TYR A 112 4.29 -4.34 17.16
N VAL A 113 4.52 -4.14 18.44
CA VAL A 113 4.94 -2.84 18.96
C VAL A 113 6.44 -2.69 18.75
N CYS A 114 6.86 -1.60 18.13
CA CYS A 114 8.26 -1.30 17.88
C CYS A 114 8.58 0.11 18.39
N ASN A 115 9.55 0.23 19.28
CA ASN A 115 9.96 1.51 19.86
C ASN A 115 11.15 2.15 19.12
N ARG A 116 11.73 1.46 18.14
CA ARG A 116 12.85 1.93 17.30
C ARG A 116 12.65 1.48 15.86
N SER A 117 13.33 2.16 14.94
CA SER A 117 13.33 1.83 13.51
C SER A 117 13.89 0.43 13.25
N LEU A 118 13.28 -0.30 12.35
CA LEU A 118 13.81 -1.54 11.78
C LEU A 118 14.69 -1.19 10.59
N GLN A 119 15.84 -1.86 10.47
CA GLN A 119 16.83 -1.57 9.44
C GLN A 119 17.11 -2.80 8.57
N ILE A 120 17.03 -2.63 7.26
CA ILE A 120 17.45 -3.63 6.28
C ILE A 120 18.65 -3.03 5.54
N MET A 121 19.87 -3.39 5.97
CA MET A 121 21.11 -2.84 5.44
C MET A 121 21.73 -3.71 4.33
N THR A 122 21.13 -4.86 4.07
CA THR A 122 21.63 -5.84 3.09
C THR A 122 20.56 -6.05 2.02
N ASP A 123 20.96 -6.01 0.75
CA ASP A 123 20.08 -6.28 -0.38
C ASP A 123 19.59 -7.74 -0.43
N GLY A 124 18.50 -7.98 -1.13
CA GLY A 124 17.90 -9.31 -1.29
C GLY A 124 17.11 -9.81 -0.07
N VAL A 125 16.92 -9.00 0.96
CA VAL A 125 16.09 -9.31 2.12
C VAL A 125 14.71 -8.69 1.96
N VAL A 126 13.66 -9.44 2.28
CA VAL A 126 12.27 -8.99 2.22
C VAL A 126 11.63 -9.09 3.60
N LEU A 127 11.09 -8.00 4.12
CA LEU A 127 10.19 -8.02 5.27
C LEU A 127 8.76 -8.03 4.74
N ARG A 128 7.98 -9.06 5.09
CA ARG A 128 6.62 -9.26 4.59
C ARG A 128 5.64 -9.54 5.71
N GLY A 129 4.49 -8.89 5.67
CA GLY A 129 3.35 -9.20 6.54
C GLY A 129 2.44 -10.30 5.98
N SER A 130 1.48 -10.72 6.77
CA SER A 130 0.47 -11.75 6.46
C SER A 130 -0.91 -11.11 6.27
N GLY A 131 -1.02 -10.16 5.35
CA GLY A 131 -2.25 -9.44 5.04
C GLY A 131 -2.16 -7.94 5.31
N SER A 132 -3.06 -7.18 4.70
CA SER A 132 -3.10 -5.72 4.75
C SER A 132 -4.30 -5.17 5.55
N ASP A 133 -5.15 -6.04 6.08
CA ASP A 133 -6.28 -5.68 6.94
C ASP A 133 -5.90 -5.76 8.43
N PRO A 134 -6.76 -5.29 9.35
CA PRO A 134 -6.49 -5.31 10.80
C PRO A 134 -6.26 -6.70 11.40
N SER A 135 -6.70 -7.77 10.73
CA SER A 135 -6.45 -9.15 11.15
C SER A 135 -5.11 -9.70 10.64
N GLY A 136 -4.43 -8.97 9.78
CA GLY A 136 -3.10 -9.29 9.26
C GLY A 136 -1.99 -8.87 10.22
N SER A 137 -0.83 -8.50 9.66
CA SER A 137 0.34 -8.08 10.45
C SER A 137 0.37 -6.56 10.56
N VAL A 138 0.30 -6.03 11.78
CA VAL A 138 0.27 -4.60 12.06
C VAL A 138 1.52 -4.22 12.87
N ILE A 139 2.38 -3.38 12.31
CA ILE A 139 3.51 -2.78 13.03
C ILE A 139 3.05 -1.43 13.60
N VAL A 140 3.24 -1.25 14.91
CA VAL A 140 2.91 -0.01 15.62
C VAL A 140 4.20 0.62 16.14
N MET A 141 4.57 1.75 15.56
CA MET A 141 5.75 2.50 15.99
C MET A 141 5.39 3.41 17.16
N THR A 142 6.08 3.24 18.29
CA THR A 142 5.81 3.98 19.54
C THR A 142 7.00 4.80 20.03
N GLY A 143 8.14 4.72 19.34
CA GLY A 143 9.35 5.45 19.74
C GLY A 143 9.30 6.94 19.35
N ASP A 144 9.91 7.78 20.16
CA ASP A 144 10.01 9.23 19.95
C ASP A 144 11.15 9.61 18.97
N LYS A 145 12.02 8.65 18.62
CA LYS A 145 13.20 8.87 17.74
C LYS A 145 13.11 7.90 16.56
N HIS A 146 12.93 8.47 15.42
CA HIS A 146 12.93 7.79 14.13
C HIS A 146 14.19 8.12 13.34
#